data_06ada169ea8177d3ee2a6b2f63ee64a8
#
_entry.id   06ada169ea8177d3ee2a6b2f63ee64a8
#
_cell.length_a   1.000
_cell.length_b   1.000
_cell.length_c   1.000
_cell.angle_alpha   90.00
_cell.angle_beta   90.00
_cell.angle_gamma   90.00
#
_symmetry.space_group_name_H-M   'P 1'
#
loop_
_entity.id
_entity.type
_entity.pdbx_description
1 polymer ?
#
loop_
_entity_poly.entity_id
_entity_poly.type
_entity_poly.pdbx_seq_one_letter_code
_entity_poly.pdbx_strand_id
1 'polypeptide(L)'
;LDVVGTLARHAVEHHWVRPTLTARPGIEIIKGRHPVVETTIESYVPSDCRLGDGRRCLIITGPNMGGKSTYMRAVALITLLAWAGSFVPAESVTIGPVDRIHTRIGASDDLARGRSTFMVEMTEAAAILHQATDRSLVLMDEIGRGTATFDGLSLAGAIAQELVETTRSLTLFATHY
;
A
#
# COMPACT_ATOMS: atom_id res chain seq x y z
N LEU A 1 26.30 2.16 -13.33
CA LEU A 1 26.31 3.63 -13.54
C LEU A 1 25.06 4.09 -14.28
N ASP A 2 24.55 3.36 -15.26
CA ASP A 2 23.40 3.73 -16.08
C ASP A 2 22.11 3.86 -15.25
N VAL A 3 21.79 2.85 -14.42
CA VAL A 3 20.61 2.86 -13.54
C VAL A 3 20.66 4.04 -12.55
N VAL A 4 21.80 4.27 -11.90
CA VAL A 4 21.94 5.36 -10.93
C VAL A 4 21.83 6.72 -11.63
N GLY A 5 22.44 6.88 -12.80
CA GLY A 5 22.32 8.10 -13.60
C GLY A 5 20.89 8.38 -14.06
N THR A 6 20.16 7.34 -14.46
CA THR A 6 18.76 7.45 -14.88
C THR A 6 17.86 7.82 -13.70
N LEU A 7 18.01 7.19 -12.54
CA LEU A 7 17.26 7.53 -11.33
C LEU A 7 17.56 8.95 -10.85
N ALA A 8 18.83 9.38 -10.90
CA ALA A 8 19.22 10.74 -10.52
C ALA A 8 18.61 11.81 -11.45
N ARG A 9 18.64 11.59 -12.76
CA ARG A 9 18.01 12.48 -13.73
C ARG A 9 16.51 12.56 -13.52
N HIS A 10 15.85 11.41 -13.39
CA HIS A 10 14.41 11.34 -13.13
C HIS A 10 14.02 12.10 -11.86
N ALA A 11 14.81 11.95 -10.79
CA ALA A 11 14.57 12.65 -9.53
C ALA A 11 14.64 14.19 -9.69
N VAL A 12 15.59 14.69 -10.48
CA VAL A 12 15.72 16.14 -10.76
C VAL A 12 14.54 16.63 -11.63
N GLU A 13 14.23 15.93 -12.71
CA GLU A 13 13.16 16.29 -13.64
C GLU A 13 11.78 16.32 -13.00
N HIS A 14 11.51 15.41 -12.03
CA HIS A 14 10.21 15.26 -11.39
C HIS A 14 10.17 15.77 -9.94
N HIS A 15 11.19 16.51 -9.51
CA HIS A 15 11.27 17.10 -8.16
C HIS A 15 11.06 16.06 -7.04
N TRP A 16 11.73 14.91 -7.16
CA TRP A 16 11.73 13.90 -6.12
C TRP A 16 12.71 14.27 -5.01
N VAL A 17 12.41 13.84 -3.79
CA VAL A 17 13.21 14.17 -2.60
C VAL A 17 13.97 12.95 -2.09
N ARG A 18 15.06 13.20 -1.37
CA ARG A 18 15.81 12.16 -0.67
C ARG A 18 15.03 11.71 0.57
N PRO A 19 14.68 10.40 0.71
CA PRO A 19 14.03 9.91 1.92
C PRO A 19 15.00 9.86 3.10
N THR A 20 14.48 10.06 4.31
CA THR A 20 15.17 9.82 5.57
C THR A 20 14.85 8.42 6.07
N LEU A 21 15.88 7.61 6.30
CA LEU A 21 15.74 6.27 6.88
C LEU A 21 15.98 6.34 8.39
N THR A 22 15.12 5.68 9.18
CA THR A 22 15.18 5.66 10.65
C THR A 22 15.25 4.23 11.18
N ALA A 23 15.65 4.07 12.44
CA ALA A 23 15.68 2.77 13.11
C ALA A 23 14.31 2.35 13.67
N ARG A 24 13.37 3.27 13.85
CA ARG A 24 12.04 2.98 14.39
C ARG A 24 11.08 2.58 13.27
N PRO A 25 10.31 1.50 13.42
CA PRO A 25 9.27 1.13 12.46
C PRO A 25 8.26 2.26 12.26
N GLY A 26 7.95 2.55 11.01
CA GLY A 26 6.96 3.57 10.65
C GLY A 26 7.17 4.10 9.24
N ILE A 27 6.13 4.71 8.71
CA ILE A 27 6.09 5.36 7.40
C ILE A 27 5.44 6.72 7.57
N GLU A 28 6.19 7.77 7.31
CA GLU A 28 5.68 9.13 7.22
C GLU A 28 5.99 9.70 5.85
N ILE A 29 4.95 9.97 5.09
CA ILE A 29 5.02 10.54 3.74
C ILE A 29 4.17 11.81 3.76
N ILE A 30 4.76 12.93 3.35
CA ILE A 30 4.08 14.20 3.20
C ILE A 30 3.96 14.52 1.73
N LYS A 31 2.75 14.77 1.27
CA LYS A 31 2.40 15.06 -0.13
C LYS A 31 2.99 14.03 -1.09
N GLY A 32 2.81 12.74 -0.78
CA GLY A 32 3.20 11.63 -1.64
C GLY A 32 2.44 11.63 -2.97
N ARG A 33 3.13 11.31 -4.05
CA ARG A 33 2.57 11.21 -5.40
C ARG A 33 2.81 9.82 -5.98
N HIS A 34 1.94 9.39 -6.86
CA HIS A 34 2.14 8.12 -7.56
C HIS A 34 3.10 8.31 -8.74
N PRO A 35 4.27 7.66 -8.77
CA PRO A 35 5.33 7.96 -9.74
C PRO A 35 4.94 7.81 -11.21
N VAL A 36 3.94 7.01 -11.51
CA VAL A 36 3.44 6.80 -12.87
C VAL A 36 2.18 7.62 -13.13
N VAL A 37 1.20 7.58 -12.21
CA VAL A 37 -0.08 8.26 -12.43
C VAL A 37 0.09 9.79 -12.51
N GLU A 38 1.00 10.37 -11.72
CA GLU A 38 1.26 11.82 -11.78
C GLU A 38 1.68 12.32 -13.16
N THR A 39 2.28 11.45 -13.98
CA THR A 39 2.70 11.82 -15.34
C THR A 39 1.63 11.61 -16.40
N THR A 40 0.51 10.97 -16.05
CA THR A 40 -0.55 10.60 -17.00
C THR A 40 -1.83 11.43 -16.87
N ILE A 41 -1.96 12.19 -15.76
CA ILE A 41 -3.13 13.04 -15.50
C ILE A 41 -2.73 14.50 -15.35
N GLU A 42 -3.60 15.42 -15.77
CA GLU A 42 -3.33 16.87 -15.74
C GLU A 42 -3.15 17.41 -14.32
N SER A 43 -3.86 16.86 -13.34
CA SER A 43 -3.80 17.31 -11.96
C SER A 43 -3.80 16.12 -11.01
N TYR A 44 -2.68 15.86 -10.36
CA TYR A 44 -2.53 14.85 -9.32
C TYR A 44 -2.65 15.53 -7.94
N VAL A 45 -3.51 14.99 -7.08
CA VAL A 45 -3.66 15.47 -5.70
C VAL A 45 -2.71 14.68 -4.79
N PRO A 46 -1.63 15.31 -4.29
CA PRO A 46 -0.71 14.65 -3.37
C PRO A 46 -1.40 14.29 -2.04
N SER A 47 -0.99 13.20 -1.43
CA SER A 47 -1.61 12.70 -0.21
C SER A 47 -0.57 12.35 0.86
N ASP A 48 -0.94 12.56 2.12
CA ASP A 48 -0.12 12.20 3.26
C ASP A 48 -0.39 10.75 3.69
N CYS A 49 0.65 10.09 4.23
CA CYS A 49 0.51 8.81 4.90
C CYS A 49 1.33 8.82 6.19
N ARG A 50 0.71 8.45 7.30
CA ARG A 50 1.40 8.31 8.59
C ARG A 50 0.99 7.00 9.25
N LEU A 51 1.92 6.06 9.31
CA LEU A 51 1.84 4.78 10.01
C LEU A 51 3.01 4.65 10.97
N GLY A 52 2.78 4.13 12.17
CA GLY A 52 3.84 3.95 13.17
C GLY A 52 3.27 3.60 14.54
N ASP A 53 4.07 3.83 15.59
CA ASP A 53 3.62 3.60 16.96
C ASP A 53 2.38 4.44 17.28
N GLY A 54 1.31 3.80 17.73
CA GLY A 54 0.01 4.42 18.03
C GLY A 54 -0.98 4.47 16.84
N ARG A 55 -0.55 4.26 15.60
CA ARG A 55 -1.43 4.17 14.43
C ARG A 55 -0.81 3.26 13.37
N ARG A 56 -1.06 1.96 13.50
CA ARG A 56 -0.48 0.96 12.59
C ARG A 56 -1.38 0.61 11.42
N CYS A 57 -2.65 1.01 11.46
CA CYS A 57 -3.61 0.75 10.39
C CYS A 57 -4.36 2.03 10.00
N LEU A 58 -4.53 2.23 8.70
CA LEU A 58 -5.43 3.21 8.11
C LEU A 58 -6.56 2.48 7.38
N ILE A 59 -7.77 2.69 7.83
CA ILE A 59 -8.98 2.27 7.09
C ILE A 59 -9.30 3.37 6.07
N ILE A 60 -9.33 2.98 4.80
CA ILE A 60 -9.53 3.90 3.69
C ILE A 60 -10.91 3.63 3.09
N THR A 61 -11.81 4.58 3.24
CA THR A 61 -13.17 4.50 2.71
C THR A 61 -13.38 5.52 1.60
N GLY A 62 -14.45 5.36 0.84
CA GLY A 62 -14.82 6.31 -0.21
C GLY A 62 -15.33 5.60 -1.46
N PRO A 63 -15.82 6.37 -2.46
CA PRO A 63 -16.42 5.81 -3.67
C PRO A 63 -15.40 5.01 -4.48
N ASN A 64 -15.92 4.06 -5.25
CA ASN A 64 -15.13 3.38 -6.27
C ASN A 64 -14.62 4.43 -7.27
N MET A 65 -13.41 4.23 -7.80
CA MET A 65 -12.69 5.21 -8.63
C MET A 65 -12.25 6.49 -7.89
N GLY A 66 -12.44 6.59 -6.57
CA GLY A 66 -11.97 7.72 -5.74
C GLY A 66 -10.46 7.73 -5.46
N GLY A 67 -9.67 6.90 -6.15
CA GLY A 67 -8.22 6.89 -6.00
C GLY A 67 -7.68 6.07 -4.82
N LYS A 68 -8.52 5.30 -4.08
CA LYS A 68 -8.08 4.47 -2.94
C LYS A 68 -6.89 3.57 -3.29
N SER A 69 -7.05 2.74 -4.32
CA SER A 69 -5.98 1.82 -4.77
C SER A 69 -4.75 2.55 -5.29
N THR A 70 -4.94 3.70 -5.96
CA THR A 70 -3.83 4.55 -6.43
C THR A 70 -3.03 5.12 -5.26
N TYR A 71 -3.71 5.60 -4.21
CA TYR A 71 -3.09 6.05 -2.98
C TYR A 71 -2.27 4.95 -2.30
N MET A 72 -2.85 3.76 -2.12
CA MET A 72 -2.16 2.63 -1.49
C MET A 72 -0.92 2.22 -2.30
N ARG A 73 -1.06 2.14 -3.63
CA ARG A 73 0.07 1.84 -4.53
C ARG A 73 1.15 2.91 -4.46
N ALA A 74 0.79 4.20 -4.38
CA ALA A 74 1.75 5.28 -4.21
C ALA A 74 2.59 5.10 -2.93
N VAL A 75 1.95 4.81 -1.80
CA VAL A 75 2.65 4.55 -0.52
C VAL A 75 3.61 3.35 -0.66
N ALA A 76 3.16 2.25 -1.26
CA ALA A 76 4.00 1.07 -1.46
C ALA A 76 5.20 1.35 -2.38
N LEU A 77 4.99 2.06 -3.49
CA LEU A 77 6.06 2.40 -4.43
C LEU A 77 7.07 3.38 -3.82
N ILE A 78 6.61 4.39 -3.07
CA ILE A 78 7.50 5.31 -2.34
C ILE A 78 8.35 4.53 -1.34
N THR A 79 7.74 3.60 -0.58
CA THR A 79 8.44 2.74 0.37
C THR A 79 9.49 1.87 -0.33
N LEU A 80 9.12 1.23 -1.44
CA LEU A 80 10.02 0.40 -2.24
C LEU A 80 11.20 1.19 -2.79
N LEU A 81 10.93 2.36 -3.38
CA LEU A 81 11.96 3.24 -3.95
C LEU A 81 12.93 3.74 -2.87
N ALA A 82 12.42 4.13 -1.69
CA ALA A 82 13.24 4.56 -0.57
C ALA A 82 14.22 3.47 -0.13
N TRP A 83 13.74 2.22 0.00
CA TRP A 83 14.58 1.08 0.38
C TRP A 83 15.49 0.59 -0.74
N ALA A 84 15.17 0.89 -2.00
CA ALA A 84 16.08 0.69 -3.13
C ALA A 84 17.20 1.75 -3.20
N GLY A 85 17.19 2.75 -2.33
CA GLY A 85 18.18 3.84 -2.29
C GLY A 85 17.90 4.96 -3.29
N SER A 86 16.69 5.05 -3.84
CA SER A 86 16.27 6.09 -4.77
C SER A 86 15.71 7.32 -4.04
N PHE A 87 15.64 8.45 -4.74
CA PHE A 87 14.75 9.55 -4.42
C PHE A 87 13.31 9.13 -4.63
N VAL A 88 12.37 9.85 -4.02
CA VAL A 88 10.95 9.47 -3.97
C VAL A 88 10.02 10.65 -4.30
N PRO A 89 8.86 10.41 -4.93
CA PRO A 89 7.89 11.44 -5.31
C PRO A 89 7.07 11.91 -4.11
N ALA A 90 7.60 12.82 -3.32
CA ALA A 90 6.94 13.42 -2.15
C ALA A 90 7.56 14.78 -1.80
N GLU A 91 6.96 15.51 -0.86
CA GLU A 91 7.58 16.70 -0.25
C GLU A 91 8.60 16.29 0.81
N SER A 92 8.28 15.31 1.64
CA SER A 92 9.23 14.69 2.56
C SER A 92 8.82 13.25 2.88
N VAL A 93 9.81 12.41 3.18
CA VAL A 93 9.59 10.99 3.53
C VAL A 93 10.54 10.58 4.64
N THR A 94 9.98 9.97 5.68
CA THR A 94 10.71 9.30 6.75
C THR A 94 10.20 7.87 6.86
N ILE A 95 11.08 6.88 6.68
CA ILE A 95 10.71 5.46 6.67
C ILE A 95 11.63 4.68 7.60
N GLY A 96 11.01 3.91 8.48
CA GLY A 96 11.67 2.90 9.31
C GLY A 96 11.83 1.56 8.59
N PRO A 97 12.36 0.53 9.29
CA PRO A 97 12.55 -0.80 8.71
C PRO A 97 11.24 -1.39 8.21
N VAL A 98 11.21 -1.75 6.93
CA VAL A 98 10.13 -2.53 6.30
C VAL A 98 10.76 -3.78 5.71
N ASP A 99 10.37 -4.95 6.19
CA ASP A 99 10.95 -6.22 5.77
C ASP A 99 10.29 -6.77 4.50
N ARG A 100 9.01 -6.49 4.31
CA ARG A 100 8.24 -6.95 3.15
C ARG A 100 7.05 -6.05 2.88
N ILE A 101 6.68 -5.96 1.60
CA ILE A 101 5.44 -5.32 1.16
C ILE A 101 4.51 -6.43 0.66
N HIS A 102 3.38 -6.62 1.33
CA HIS A 102 2.34 -7.54 0.93
C HIS A 102 1.19 -6.77 0.30
N THR A 103 0.71 -7.25 -0.83
CA THR A 103 -0.41 -6.59 -1.53
C THR A 103 -1.48 -7.60 -1.89
N ARG A 104 -2.71 -7.29 -1.51
CA ARG A 104 -3.92 -7.86 -2.08
C ARG A 104 -4.74 -6.69 -2.62
N ILE A 105 -4.44 -6.30 -3.83
CA ILE A 105 -5.14 -5.23 -4.56
C ILE A 105 -5.89 -5.90 -5.69
N GLY A 106 -7.21 -5.66 -5.78
CA GLY A 106 -8.15 -6.37 -6.61
C GLY A 106 -7.58 -6.79 -7.97
N ALA A 107 -7.61 -8.09 -8.23
CA ALA A 107 -7.38 -8.60 -9.57
C ALA A 107 -8.65 -8.36 -10.38
N SER A 108 -8.51 -7.82 -11.58
CA SER A 108 -9.54 -7.94 -12.61
C SER A 108 -9.90 -9.41 -12.78
N ASP A 109 -11.17 -9.70 -12.93
CA ASP A 109 -11.73 -11.03 -13.10
C ASP A 109 -10.91 -11.88 -14.08
N ASP A 110 -10.07 -12.78 -13.56
CA ASP A 110 -9.41 -13.80 -14.36
C ASP A 110 -10.35 -14.99 -14.48
N LEU A 111 -11.50 -14.75 -15.14
CA LEU A 111 -12.50 -15.76 -15.47
C LEU A 111 -11.93 -16.93 -16.30
N ALA A 112 -10.74 -16.73 -16.88
CA ALA A 112 -10.10 -17.72 -17.74
C ALA A 112 -9.56 -18.95 -16.98
N ARG A 113 -9.37 -18.86 -15.63
CA ARG A 113 -8.80 -19.97 -14.84
C ARG A 113 -9.82 -20.80 -14.05
N GLY A 114 -11.13 -20.52 -14.16
CA GLY A 114 -12.19 -21.34 -13.53
C GLY A 114 -12.14 -21.42 -12.00
N ARG A 115 -11.35 -20.58 -11.32
CA ARG A 115 -11.32 -20.47 -9.86
C ARG A 115 -12.30 -19.40 -9.41
N SER A 116 -13.06 -19.67 -8.36
CA SER A 116 -13.85 -18.64 -7.70
C SER A 116 -12.93 -17.48 -7.27
N THR A 117 -13.24 -16.27 -7.71
CA THR A 117 -12.52 -15.06 -7.33
C THR A 117 -12.40 -14.91 -5.82
N PHE A 118 -13.45 -15.31 -5.10
CA PHE A 118 -13.48 -15.36 -3.64
C PHE A 118 -12.42 -16.33 -3.04
N MET A 119 -12.28 -17.54 -3.61
CA MET A 119 -11.27 -18.50 -3.09
C MET A 119 -9.84 -18.03 -3.35
N VAL A 120 -9.58 -17.40 -4.48
CA VAL A 120 -8.26 -16.80 -4.74
C VAL A 120 -7.99 -15.69 -3.74
N GLU A 121 -8.96 -14.81 -3.52
CA GLU A 121 -8.88 -13.72 -2.56
C GLU A 121 -8.58 -14.22 -1.14
N MET A 122 -9.30 -15.23 -0.67
CA MET A 122 -9.09 -15.80 0.66
C MET A 122 -7.73 -16.50 0.79
N THR A 123 -7.27 -17.19 -0.25
CA THR A 123 -5.96 -17.83 -0.26
C THR A 123 -4.83 -16.80 -0.18
N GLU A 124 -4.93 -15.70 -0.92
CA GLU A 124 -3.96 -14.61 -0.88
C GLU A 124 -3.97 -13.90 0.47
N ALA A 125 -5.16 -13.60 1.02
CA ALA A 125 -5.29 -13.00 2.33
C ALA A 125 -4.69 -13.90 3.43
N ALA A 126 -4.98 -15.20 3.41
CA ALA A 126 -4.40 -16.15 4.34
C ALA A 126 -2.87 -16.21 4.25
N ALA A 127 -2.32 -16.22 3.03
CA ALA A 127 -0.87 -16.20 2.84
C ALA A 127 -0.22 -14.92 3.43
N ILE A 128 -0.88 -13.77 3.31
CA ILE A 128 -0.43 -12.52 3.91
C ILE A 128 -0.47 -12.60 5.43
N LEU A 129 -1.58 -13.05 6.02
CA LEU A 129 -1.72 -13.21 7.47
C LEU A 129 -0.65 -14.11 8.09
N HIS A 130 -0.26 -15.19 7.37
CA HIS A 130 0.78 -16.11 7.82
C HIS A 130 2.22 -15.59 7.67
N GLN A 131 2.47 -14.65 6.76
CA GLN A 131 3.83 -14.20 6.41
C GLN A 131 4.15 -12.79 6.90
N ALA A 132 3.14 -11.96 7.14
CA ALA A 132 3.35 -10.61 7.60
C ALA A 132 3.90 -10.57 9.02
N THR A 133 4.76 -9.58 9.28
CA THR A 133 5.36 -9.29 10.58
C THR A 133 4.97 -7.88 11.05
N ASP A 134 5.40 -7.51 12.22
CA ASP A 134 5.22 -6.15 12.77
C ASP A 134 5.99 -5.07 12.00
N ARG A 135 6.89 -5.47 11.09
CA ARG A 135 7.64 -4.58 10.18
C ARG A 135 7.18 -4.66 8.74
N SER A 136 6.19 -5.47 8.44
CA SER A 136 5.64 -5.55 7.08
C SER A 136 4.72 -4.37 6.78
N LEU A 137 4.72 -3.91 5.53
CA LEU A 137 3.68 -3.05 4.97
C LEU A 137 2.65 -3.91 4.26
N VAL A 138 1.41 -3.87 4.70
CA VAL A 138 0.30 -4.66 4.15
C VAL A 138 -0.72 -3.75 3.48
N LEU A 139 -1.07 -4.05 2.23
CA LEU A 139 -2.10 -3.37 1.46
C LEU A 139 -3.23 -4.36 1.16
N MET A 140 -4.41 -4.10 1.74
CA MET A 140 -5.64 -4.87 1.51
C MET A 140 -6.66 -3.98 0.81
N ASP A 141 -7.07 -4.35 -0.39
CA ASP A 141 -8.02 -3.58 -1.20
C ASP A 141 -9.29 -4.37 -1.43
N GLU A 142 -10.39 -3.87 -0.85
CA GLU A 142 -11.75 -4.34 -1.07
C GLU A 142 -11.97 -5.85 -0.82
N ILE A 143 -11.45 -6.38 0.28
CA ILE A 143 -11.62 -7.77 0.71
C ILE A 143 -13.11 -8.08 0.96
N GLY A 144 -13.56 -9.27 0.53
CA GLY A 144 -14.91 -9.79 0.78
C GLY A 144 -15.94 -9.46 -0.29
N ARG A 145 -15.52 -8.93 -1.46
CA ARG A 145 -16.46 -8.61 -2.55
C ARG A 145 -17.11 -9.83 -3.22
N GLY A 146 -16.45 -10.97 -3.16
CA GLY A 146 -16.88 -12.20 -3.84
C GLY A 146 -17.93 -13.02 -3.11
N THR A 147 -18.52 -12.50 -2.00
CA THR A 147 -19.53 -13.21 -1.19
C THR A 147 -20.68 -12.29 -0.76
N ALA A 148 -21.63 -12.82 0.01
CA ALA A 148 -22.72 -12.02 0.57
C ALA A 148 -22.19 -10.88 1.45
N THR A 149 -22.87 -9.73 1.44
CA THR A 149 -22.40 -8.49 2.08
C THR A 149 -22.01 -8.67 3.55
N PHE A 150 -22.85 -9.34 4.34
CA PHE A 150 -22.58 -9.56 5.75
C PHE A 150 -21.39 -10.52 6.00
N ASP A 151 -21.25 -11.55 5.17
CA ASP A 151 -20.12 -12.49 5.25
C ASP A 151 -18.83 -11.79 4.85
N GLY A 152 -18.88 -10.99 3.78
CA GLY A 152 -17.74 -10.19 3.32
C GLY A 152 -17.28 -9.18 4.37
N LEU A 153 -18.21 -8.46 5.00
CA LEU A 153 -17.92 -7.53 6.09
C LEU A 153 -17.29 -8.24 7.30
N SER A 154 -17.83 -9.40 7.68
CA SER A 154 -17.32 -10.19 8.81
C SER A 154 -15.89 -10.67 8.56
N LEU A 155 -15.62 -11.17 7.36
CA LEU A 155 -14.27 -11.60 6.95
C LEU A 155 -13.29 -10.42 6.88
N ALA A 156 -13.69 -9.31 6.27
CA ALA A 156 -12.86 -8.11 6.21
C ALA A 156 -12.52 -7.59 7.61
N GLY A 157 -13.51 -7.56 8.51
CA GLY A 157 -13.33 -7.18 9.91
C GLY A 157 -12.35 -8.11 10.66
N ALA A 158 -12.50 -9.43 10.52
CA ALA A 158 -11.62 -10.40 11.15
C ALA A 158 -10.17 -10.30 10.63
N ILE A 159 -9.98 -10.13 9.31
CA ILE A 159 -8.66 -9.93 8.70
C ILE A 159 -8.02 -8.62 9.21
N ALA A 160 -8.78 -7.52 9.24
CA ALA A 160 -8.28 -6.25 9.74
C ALA A 160 -7.89 -6.34 11.22
N GLN A 161 -8.70 -7.01 12.04
CA GLN A 161 -8.41 -7.24 13.46
C GLN A 161 -7.13 -8.05 13.64
N GLU A 162 -6.93 -9.14 12.91
CA GLU A 162 -5.73 -9.98 12.97
C GLU A 162 -4.47 -9.18 12.59
N LEU A 163 -4.53 -8.36 11.54
CA LEU A 163 -3.41 -7.51 11.13
C LEU A 163 -3.06 -6.43 12.17
N VAL A 164 -4.04 -5.91 12.90
CA VAL A 164 -3.83 -4.84 13.90
C VAL A 164 -3.41 -5.40 15.25
N GLU A 165 -4.08 -6.44 15.73
CA GLU A 165 -3.93 -6.92 17.11
C GLU A 165 -2.83 -7.97 17.25
N THR A 166 -2.75 -8.93 16.31
CA THR A 166 -1.82 -10.05 16.37
C THR A 166 -0.55 -9.76 15.60
N THR A 167 -0.66 -9.50 14.30
CA THR A 167 0.49 -9.25 13.43
C THR A 167 1.14 -7.91 13.72
N ARG A 168 0.32 -6.89 14.04
CA ARG A 168 0.74 -5.51 14.26
C ARG A 168 1.49 -4.89 13.09
N SER A 169 1.20 -5.31 11.88
CA SER A 169 1.80 -4.79 10.66
C SER A 169 1.39 -3.34 10.39
N LEU A 170 2.18 -2.63 9.57
CA LEU A 170 1.79 -1.34 9.04
C LEU A 170 0.79 -1.58 7.91
N THR A 171 -0.46 -1.21 8.09
CA THR A 171 -1.55 -1.66 7.22
C THR A 171 -2.32 -0.50 6.58
N LEU A 172 -2.51 -0.58 5.28
CA LEU A 172 -3.49 0.20 4.54
C LEU A 172 -4.64 -0.73 4.13
N PHE A 173 -5.83 -0.47 4.61
CA PHE A 173 -6.99 -1.32 4.41
C PHE A 173 -8.11 -0.53 3.74
N ALA A 174 -8.30 -0.73 2.44
CA ALA A 174 -9.38 -0.09 1.71
C ALA A 174 -10.64 -0.96 1.76
N THR A 175 -11.77 -0.34 2.01
CA THR A 175 -13.06 -1.02 2.08
C THR A 175 -14.15 -0.17 1.45
N HIS A 176 -15.22 -0.83 1.05
CA HIS A 176 -16.47 -0.23 0.57
C HIS A 176 -17.63 -0.40 1.56
N TYR A 177 -17.36 -1.01 2.71
CA TYR A 177 -18.32 -1.18 3.79
C TYR A 177 -18.38 0.03 4.71
#